data_98139a0217d712526e182d2c4caad25d
#
_entry.id   98139a0217d712526e182d2c4caad25d
#
_cell.length_a   1.000
_cell.length_b   1.000
_cell.length_c   1.000
_cell.angle_alpha   90.00
_cell.angle_beta   90.00
_cell.angle_gamma   90.00
#
_symmetry.space_group_name_H-M   'P 1'
#
loop_
_entity.id
_entity.type
_entity.pdbx_description
1 polymer ?
#
loop_
_entity_poly.entity_id
_entity_poly.type
_entity_poly.pdbx_seq_one_letter_code
_entity_poly.pdbx_strand_id
1 'polypeptide(L)'
;MAPRAPTAEEIRATHGRAVMEAAQGLPCALLQVDAGDGGIRVAGLVRRGGDAALAADIARRGVPRDAVRLEPRVFDGPYCEFVELLRSLRRPDLAPRAAIVDGPPLAKGELLRLSVEMPSFDGQVSVVYLMSSGEAAHLVPNQAARGGARLRFGDPAGAFTGWEIDEPFGTDMILVVASDSPLFPQPRAEVEPSAGLVAALAERLRTLQARGAQIGAQLLPVETIPRR
;
A
#
# COMPACT_ATOMS: atom_id res chain seq x y z
N MET A 1 42.45 22.52 16.18
CA MET A 1 42.23 21.11 15.86
C MET A 1 41.43 21.04 14.58
N ALA A 2 41.92 20.38 13.54
CA ALA A 2 41.15 20.16 12.32
C ALA A 2 40.02 19.13 12.61
N PRO A 3 38.81 19.33 12.08
CA PRO A 3 37.72 18.37 12.24
C PRO A 3 38.11 17.03 11.62
N ARG A 4 37.81 15.94 12.31
CA ARG A 4 38.04 14.58 11.82
C ARG A 4 37.16 14.32 10.60
N ALA A 5 37.70 13.72 9.55
CA ALA A 5 36.89 13.26 8.41
C ALA A 5 35.82 12.27 8.89
N PRO A 6 34.59 12.34 8.36
CA PRO A 6 33.51 11.44 8.76
C PRO A 6 33.82 10.00 8.32
N THR A 7 33.42 9.04 9.15
CA THR A 7 33.55 7.62 8.82
C THR A 7 32.52 7.20 7.78
N ALA A 8 32.72 6.04 7.13
CA ALA A 8 31.75 5.49 6.18
C ALA A 8 30.38 5.23 6.84
N GLU A 9 30.32 4.89 8.11
CA GLU A 9 29.08 4.72 8.87
C GLU A 9 28.37 6.05 9.11
N GLU A 10 29.09 7.10 9.52
CA GLU A 10 28.54 8.44 9.71
C GLU A 10 27.99 9.02 8.40
N ILE A 11 28.66 8.76 7.27
CA ILE A 11 28.21 9.14 5.93
C ILE A 11 26.89 8.39 5.59
N ARG A 12 26.85 7.08 5.78
CA ARG A 12 25.65 6.27 5.53
C ARG A 12 24.47 6.71 6.38
N ALA A 13 24.68 6.97 7.67
CA ALA A 13 23.64 7.46 8.57
C ALA A 13 23.09 8.82 8.13
N THR A 14 23.97 9.70 7.65
CA THR A 14 23.59 11.02 7.13
C THR A 14 22.78 10.89 5.83
N HIS A 15 23.23 10.06 4.89
CA HIS A 15 22.50 9.77 3.66
C HIS A 15 21.14 9.11 3.94
N GLY A 16 21.09 8.15 4.87
CA GLY A 16 19.85 7.49 5.28
C GLY A 16 18.79 8.47 5.79
N ARG A 17 19.19 9.43 6.64
CA ARG A 17 18.29 10.50 7.11
C ARG A 17 17.82 11.38 5.98
N ALA A 18 18.72 11.83 5.10
CA ALA A 18 18.37 12.68 3.96
C ALA A 18 17.38 11.99 3.01
N VAL A 19 17.57 10.68 2.74
CA VAL A 19 16.65 9.87 1.91
C VAL A 19 15.30 9.68 2.62
N MET A 20 15.30 9.44 3.93
CA MET A 20 14.04 9.31 4.70
C MET A 20 13.25 10.62 4.70
N GLU A 21 13.89 11.77 4.89
CA GLU A 21 13.24 13.07 4.79
C GLU A 21 12.68 13.34 3.40
N ALA A 22 13.43 13.01 2.33
CA ALA A 22 12.96 13.13 0.96
C ALA A 22 11.72 12.25 0.72
N ALA A 23 11.75 11.00 1.17
CA ALA A 23 10.62 10.07 1.06
C ALA A 23 9.39 10.52 1.85
N GLN A 24 9.59 11.06 3.06
CA GLN A 24 8.51 11.60 3.89
C GLN A 24 7.92 12.88 3.34
N GLY A 25 8.73 13.73 2.72
CA GLY A 25 8.30 14.99 2.11
C GLY A 25 7.58 14.83 0.78
N LEU A 26 7.66 13.66 0.12
CA LEU A 26 7.03 13.45 -1.17
C LEU A 26 5.52 13.29 -1.03
N PRO A 27 4.70 14.17 -1.64
CA PRO A 27 3.24 14.04 -1.59
C PRO A 27 2.76 12.84 -2.42
N CYS A 28 1.63 12.29 -2.04
CA CYS A 28 0.99 11.16 -2.72
C CYS A 28 1.96 9.98 -2.93
N ALA A 29 2.70 9.64 -1.87
CA ALA A 29 3.66 8.55 -1.86
C ALA A 29 3.57 7.74 -0.56
N LEU A 30 3.69 6.44 -0.68
CA LEU A 30 3.76 5.50 0.44
C LEU A 30 5.06 4.71 0.30
N LEU A 31 6.15 5.27 0.84
CA LEU A 31 7.50 4.75 0.67
C LEU A 31 8.06 4.16 1.95
N GLN A 32 8.80 3.10 1.83
CA GLN A 32 9.64 2.51 2.85
C GLN A 32 11.10 2.75 2.50
N VAL A 33 11.88 3.16 3.49
CA VAL A 33 13.33 3.37 3.39
C VAL A 33 14.02 2.37 4.30
N ASP A 34 14.78 1.47 3.70
CA ASP A 34 15.60 0.49 4.41
C ASP A 34 17.07 0.91 4.26
N ALA A 35 17.71 1.23 5.37
CA ALA A 35 19.13 1.58 5.41
C ALA A 35 19.89 0.50 6.20
N GLY A 36 20.79 -0.20 5.53
CA GLY A 36 21.57 -1.30 6.08
C GLY A 36 22.96 -1.39 5.48
N ASP A 37 23.67 -2.48 5.76
CA ASP A 37 25.04 -2.71 5.27
C ASP A 37 25.12 -2.83 3.75
N GLY A 38 24.01 -3.21 3.09
CA GLY A 38 23.87 -3.27 1.62
C GLY A 38 23.57 -1.93 0.94
N GLY A 39 23.54 -0.81 1.68
CA GLY A 39 23.17 0.51 1.16
C GLY A 39 21.77 0.95 1.58
N ILE A 40 21.26 1.98 0.89
CA ILE A 40 19.93 2.54 1.15
C ILE A 40 19.00 2.09 0.02
N ARG A 41 17.90 1.43 0.38
CA ARG A 41 16.84 1.02 -0.56
C ARG A 41 15.56 1.79 -0.26
N VAL A 42 14.91 2.28 -1.31
CA VAL A 42 13.60 2.92 -1.23
C VAL A 42 12.62 2.17 -2.11
N ALA A 43 11.57 1.64 -1.52
CA ALA A 43 10.51 0.91 -2.22
C ALA A 43 9.13 1.39 -1.78
N GLY A 44 8.08 1.06 -2.54
CA GLY A 44 6.71 1.43 -2.22
C GLY A 44 5.98 2.04 -3.41
N LEU A 45 5.03 2.93 -3.15
CA LEU A 45 4.15 3.52 -4.14
C LEU A 45 4.41 5.01 -4.30
N VAL A 46 4.43 5.49 -5.53
CA VAL A 46 4.48 6.91 -5.87
C VAL A 46 3.53 7.21 -7.02
N ARG A 47 2.89 8.38 -6.98
CA ARG A 47 2.14 8.87 -8.14
C ARG A 47 3.10 9.13 -9.30
N ARG A 48 2.60 9.04 -10.53
CA ARG A 48 3.36 9.36 -11.77
C ARG A 48 4.15 10.66 -11.62
N GLY A 49 5.44 10.60 -11.95
CA GLY A 49 6.40 11.68 -11.76
C GLY A 49 6.99 11.80 -10.35
N GLY A 50 6.45 11.09 -9.37
CA GLY A 50 6.98 11.06 -8.00
C GLY A 50 8.34 10.39 -7.88
N ASP A 51 8.62 9.40 -8.70
CA ASP A 51 9.92 8.74 -8.81
C ASP A 51 11.03 9.71 -9.22
N ALA A 52 10.79 10.51 -10.26
CA ALA A 52 11.71 11.54 -10.71
C ALA A 52 11.88 12.67 -9.68
N ALA A 53 10.78 13.10 -9.05
CA ALA A 53 10.81 14.10 -7.99
C ALA A 53 11.60 13.63 -6.77
N LEU A 54 11.42 12.37 -6.36
CA LEU A 54 12.18 11.73 -5.28
C LEU A 54 13.68 11.71 -5.58
N ALA A 55 14.05 11.23 -6.78
CA ALA A 55 15.45 11.17 -7.19
C ALA A 55 16.10 12.56 -7.20
N ALA A 56 15.39 13.58 -7.71
CA ALA A 56 15.87 14.95 -7.73
C ALA A 56 16.02 15.53 -6.32
N ASP A 57 15.11 15.25 -5.38
CA ASP A 57 15.20 15.74 -4.01
C ASP A 57 16.37 15.08 -3.25
N ILE A 58 16.56 13.78 -3.40
CA ILE A 58 17.67 13.02 -2.84
C ILE A 58 19.01 13.60 -3.34
N ALA A 59 19.12 13.88 -4.64
CA ALA A 59 20.33 14.48 -5.22
C ALA A 59 20.59 15.90 -4.67
N ARG A 60 19.56 16.74 -4.53
CA ARG A 60 19.69 18.08 -3.92
C ARG A 60 20.18 18.04 -2.47
N ARG A 61 19.88 16.96 -1.74
CA ARG A 61 20.35 16.72 -0.38
C ARG A 61 21.78 16.19 -0.30
N GLY A 62 22.48 16.10 -1.45
CA GLY A 62 23.88 15.69 -1.52
C GLY A 62 24.09 14.16 -1.41
N VAL A 63 23.07 13.34 -1.60
CA VAL A 63 23.21 11.89 -1.59
C VAL A 63 23.58 11.40 -3.00
N PRO A 64 24.73 10.71 -3.17
CA PRO A 64 25.14 10.17 -4.45
C PRO A 64 24.15 9.12 -4.97
N ARG A 65 23.97 9.06 -6.30
CA ARG A 65 23.00 8.14 -6.94
C ARG A 65 23.31 6.67 -6.68
N ASP A 66 24.58 6.32 -6.61
CA ASP A 66 25.07 4.96 -6.35
C ASP A 66 24.91 4.53 -4.89
N ALA A 67 24.67 5.48 -3.97
CA ALA A 67 24.41 5.19 -2.57
C ALA A 67 22.96 4.76 -2.29
N VAL A 68 22.03 4.93 -3.26
CA VAL A 68 20.59 4.68 -3.07
C VAL A 68 20.03 3.87 -4.22
N ARG A 69 19.32 2.79 -3.89
CA ARG A 69 18.54 1.99 -4.82
C ARG A 69 17.07 2.40 -4.75
N LEU A 70 16.57 3.03 -5.82
CA LEU A 70 15.19 3.46 -5.94
C LEU A 70 14.38 2.43 -6.71
N GLU A 71 13.37 1.82 -6.07
CA GLU A 71 12.48 0.81 -6.64
C GLU A 71 10.99 1.13 -6.35
N PRO A 72 10.53 2.39 -6.52
CA PRO A 72 9.14 2.70 -6.34
C PRO A 72 8.31 2.14 -7.49
N ARG A 73 7.08 1.68 -7.17
CA ARG A 73 6.06 1.39 -8.17
C ARG A 73 5.29 2.68 -8.45
N VAL A 74 5.22 3.05 -9.71
CA VAL A 74 4.48 4.24 -10.15
C VAL A 74 3.04 3.86 -10.39
N PHE A 75 2.11 4.69 -9.93
CA PHE A 75 0.68 4.55 -10.20
C PHE A 75 0.08 5.81 -10.80
N ASP A 76 -1.01 5.64 -11.53
CA ASP A 76 -1.91 6.68 -11.99
C ASP A 76 -3.29 6.50 -11.34
N GLY A 77 -4.08 7.57 -11.30
CA GLY A 77 -5.45 7.52 -10.83
C GLY A 77 -5.72 8.31 -9.56
N PRO A 78 -6.98 8.29 -9.07
CA PRO A 78 -7.45 9.17 -8.00
C PRO A 78 -7.19 8.59 -6.59
N TYR A 79 -6.00 8.04 -6.33
CA TYR A 79 -5.72 7.29 -5.10
C TYR A 79 -4.94 8.07 -4.04
N CYS A 80 -4.59 9.34 -4.30
CA CYS A 80 -3.76 10.13 -3.39
C CYS A 80 -4.35 10.25 -1.99
N GLU A 81 -5.65 10.40 -1.86
CA GLU A 81 -6.31 10.52 -0.56
C GLU A 81 -6.16 9.22 0.27
N PHE A 82 -6.26 8.04 -0.36
CA PHE A 82 -5.99 6.76 0.29
C PHE A 82 -4.51 6.63 0.68
N VAL A 83 -3.60 7.02 -0.19
CA VAL A 83 -2.16 7.00 0.08
C VAL A 83 -1.82 7.87 1.29
N GLU A 84 -2.33 9.10 1.34
CA GLU A 84 -2.10 10.02 2.46
C GLU A 84 -2.75 9.52 3.76
N LEU A 85 -3.95 8.96 3.67
CA LEU A 85 -4.63 8.37 4.82
C LEU A 85 -3.81 7.22 5.42
N LEU A 86 -3.27 6.34 4.58
CA LEU A 86 -2.48 5.20 5.02
C LEU A 86 -1.08 5.58 5.53
N ARG A 87 -0.55 6.73 5.14
CA ARG A 87 0.69 7.26 5.75
C ARG A 87 0.56 7.47 7.26
N SER A 88 -0.64 7.84 7.73
CA SER A 88 -0.92 8.02 9.15
C SER A 88 -1.02 6.70 9.92
N LEU A 89 -1.25 5.58 9.22
CA LEU A 89 -1.37 4.22 9.78
C LEU A 89 -0.07 3.44 9.75
N ARG A 90 1.05 4.07 9.56
CA ARG A 90 2.34 3.41 9.31
C ARG A 90 2.82 2.54 10.47
N ARG A 91 2.27 1.34 10.55
CA ARG A 91 2.63 0.25 11.47
C ARG A 91 2.94 -0.99 10.63
N PRO A 92 4.16 -1.09 10.05
CA PRO A 92 4.55 -2.22 9.21
C PRO A 92 4.43 -3.58 9.91
N ASP A 93 4.61 -3.59 11.22
CA ASP A 93 4.44 -4.73 12.11
C ASP A 93 2.98 -5.24 12.18
N LEU A 94 2.01 -4.37 11.95
CA LEU A 94 0.57 -4.69 11.96
C LEU A 94 -0.04 -4.79 10.55
N ALA A 95 0.70 -4.45 9.50
CA ALA A 95 0.20 -4.52 8.14
C ALA A 95 0.08 -5.97 7.66
N PRO A 96 -1.04 -6.36 7.00
CA PRO A 96 -1.12 -7.64 6.33
C PRO A 96 -0.13 -7.69 5.16
N ARG A 97 0.32 -8.89 4.80
CA ARG A 97 1.11 -9.11 3.59
C ARG A 97 0.21 -9.68 2.51
N ALA A 98 -0.12 -8.86 1.53
CA ALA A 98 -0.98 -9.27 0.43
C ALA A 98 -0.22 -9.24 -0.89
N ALA A 99 -0.58 -10.17 -1.79
CA ALA A 99 -0.03 -10.27 -3.12
C ALA A 99 -1.10 -10.76 -4.11
N ILE A 100 -1.02 -10.29 -5.35
CA ILE A 100 -1.80 -10.84 -6.47
C ILE A 100 -1.14 -12.14 -6.87
N VAL A 101 -1.91 -13.24 -6.91
CA VAL A 101 -1.36 -14.60 -7.07
C VAL A 101 -0.66 -14.79 -8.40
N ASP A 102 -1.29 -14.36 -9.49
CA ASP A 102 -0.77 -14.56 -10.85
C ASP A 102 0.09 -13.37 -11.31
N GLY A 103 0.16 -12.31 -10.49
CA GLY A 103 0.88 -11.07 -10.78
C GLY A 103 0.19 -10.20 -11.83
N PRO A 104 0.38 -8.86 -11.79
CA PRO A 104 -0.07 -7.97 -12.85
C PRO A 104 0.88 -8.01 -14.07
N PRO A 105 0.42 -7.63 -15.29
CA PRO A 105 -0.93 -7.17 -15.59
C PRO A 105 -1.93 -8.32 -15.69
N LEU A 106 -3.20 -8.06 -15.31
CA LEU A 106 -4.31 -8.97 -15.49
C LEU A 106 -5.11 -8.58 -16.74
N ALA A 107 -5.37 -9.55 -17.62
CA ALA A 107 -6.14 -9.33 -18.83
C ALA A 107 -7.65 -9.48 -18.61
N LYS A 108 -8.46 -8.86 -19.50
CA LYS A 108 -9.92 -9.08 -19.53
C LYS A 108 -10.27 -10.57 -19.49
N GLY A 109 -11.19 -10.93 -18.58
CA GLY A 109 -11.65 -12.29 -18.36
C GLY A 109 -10.75 -13.12 -17.44
N GLU A 110 -9.60 -12.62 -17.01
CA GLU A 110 -8.80 -13.26 -15.96
C GLU A 110 -9.39 -12.97 -14.58
N LEU A 111 -9.10 -13.83 -13.61
CA LEU A 111 -9.58 -13.65 -12.25
C LEU A 111 -8.55 -12.93 -11.39
N LEU A 112 -9.00 -11.90 -10.69
CA LEU A 112 -8.23 -11.32 -9.61
C LEU A 112 -8.21 -12.29 -8.42
N ARG A 113 -7.04 -12.83 -8.11
CA ARG A 113 -6.81 -13.71 -6.97
C ARG A 113 -5.79 -13.10 -6.03
N LEU A 114 -6.13 -13.11 -4.75
CA LEU A 114 -5.27 -12.54 -3.70
C LEU A 114 -4.83 -13.63 -2.73
N SER A 115 -3.56 -13.60 -2.35
CA SER A 115 -3.09 -14.23 -1.13
C SER A 115 -2.86 -13.14 -0.07
N VAL A 116 -3.36 -13.36 1.14
CA VAL A 116 -3.21 -12.44 2.26
C VAL A 116 -2.68 -13.21 3.46
N GLU A 117 -1.54 -12.78 4.00
CA GLU A 117 -1.01 -13.27 5.27
C GLU A 117 -1.37 -12.25 6.35
N MET A 118 -2.08 -12.71 7.37
CA MET A 118 -2.46 -11.89 8.52
C MET A 118 -1.22 -11.51 9.34
N PRO A 119 -1.20 -10.31 9.96
CA PRO A 119 -0.21 -10.01 11.00
C PRO A 119 -0.36 -10.95 12.20
N SER A 120 0.47 -10.81 13.24
CA SER A 120 0.54 -11.74 14.36
C SER A 120 -0.67 -11.71 15.33
N PHE A 121 -1.67 -10.87 15.09
CA PHE A 121 -2.87 -10.78 15.93
C PHE A 121 -4.10 -11.41 15.27
N ASP A 122 -5.01 -11.93 16.10
CA ASP A 122 -6.33 -12.40 15.66
C ASP A 122 -7.23 -11.21 15.36
N GLY A 123 -8.00 -11.30 14.27
CA GLY A 123 -8.83 -10.17 13.88
C GLY A 123 -9.65 -10.42 12.64
N GLN A 124 -9.79 -9.40 11.85
CA GLN A 124 -10.56 -9.41 10.61
C GLN A 124 -9.75 -8.80 9.48
N VAL A 125 -9.92 -9.33 8.29
CA VAL A 125 -9.40 -8.77 7.05
C VAL A 125 -10.53 -8.19 6.23
N SER A 126 -10.31 -6.99 5.70
CA SER A 126 -11.19 -6.36 4.71
C SER A 126 -10.40 -6.09 3.44
N VAL A 127 -11.02 -6.36 2.30
CA VAL A 127 -10.43 -6.10 0.97
C VAL A 127 -11.37 -5.19 0.19
N VAL A 128 -10.85 -4.08 -0.29
CA VAL A 128 -11.56 -3.12 -1.11
C VAL A 128 -10.81 -2.93 -2.43
N TYR A 129 -11.50 -3.02 -3.54
CA TYR A 129 -11.00 -2.72 -4.88
C TYR A 129 -11.34 -1.27 -5.22
N LEU A 130 -10.33 -0.45 -5.43
CA LEU A 130 -10.44 0.96 -5.75
C LEU A 130 -10.24 1.12 -7.25
N MET A 131 -11.30 1.50 -7.95
CA MET A 131 -11.31 1.63 -9.41
C MET A 131 -10.81 3.00 -9.86
N SER A 132 -10.17 3.03 -11.02
CA SER A 132 -9.73 4.26 -11.67
C SER A 132 -10.91 5.19 -12.06
N SER A 133 -12.13 4.64 -12.16
CA SER A 133 -13.37 5.41 -12.32
C SER A 133 -13.73 6.30 -11.12
N GLY A 134 -13.09 6.08 -9.95
CA GLY A 134 -13.43 6.76 -8.70
C GLY A 134 -14.48 6.03 -7.86
N GLU A 135 -14.72 4.76 -8.13
CA GLU A 135 -15.58 3.88 -7.34
C GLU A 135 -14.75 2.92 -6.50
N ALA A 136 -15.37 2.35 -5.48
CA ALA A 136 -14.77 1.36 -4.59
C ALA A 136 -15.73 0.18 -4.41
N ALA A 137 -15.24 -1.04 -4.65
CA ALA A 137 -15.99 -2.28 -4.44
C ALA A 137 -15.48 -3.00 -3.18
N HIS A 138 -16.39 -3.36 -2.27
CA HIS A 138 -16.09 -4.13 -1.07
C HIS A 138 -16.04 -5.62 -1.38
N LEU A 139 -14.86 -6.14 -1.75
CA LEU A 139 -14.68 -7.54 -2.14
C LEU A 139 -14.76 -8.50 -0.95
N VAL A 140 -14.21 -8.13 0.18
CA VAL A 140 -14.24 -8.91 1.43
C VAL A 140 -14.54 -7.96 2.59
N PRO A 141 -15.77 -7.93 3.09
CA PRO A 141 -16.09 -7.15 4.28
C PRO A 141 -15.86 -7.95 5.57
N ASN A 142 -14.88 -7.56 6.39
CA ASN A 142 -14.67 -8.10 7.75
C ASN A 142 -14.61 -9.64 7.85
N GLN A 143 -13.78 -10.32 7.05
CA GLN A 143 -13.54 -11.76 7.18
C GLN A 143 -12.69 -12.06 8.42
N ALA A 144 -13.22 -12.83 9.38
CA ALA A 144 -12.47 -13.23 10.57
C ALA A 144 -11.29 -14.15 10.20
N ALA A 145 -10.14 -13.91 10.85
CA ALA A 145 -8.92 -14.68 10.64
C ALA A 145 -8.04 -14.70 11.89
N ARG A 146 -7.29 -15.78 12.08
CA ARG A 146 -6.28 -15.89 13.14
C ARG A 146 -4.99 -15.18 12.74
N GLY A 147 -4.24 -14.74 13.74
CA GLY A 147 -2.91 -14.19 13.54
C GLY A 147 -2.00 -15.16 12.78
N GLY A 148 -1.25 -14.65 11.81
CA GLY A 148 -0.37 -15.44 10.92
C GLY A 148 -1.09 -16.34 9.91
N ALA A 149 -2.43 -16.33 9.86
CA ALA A 149 -3.18 -17.14 8.90
C ALA A 149 -2.91 -16.67 7.46
N ARG A 150 -2.86 -17.64 6.55
CA ARG A 150 -2.79 -17.39 5.10
C ARG A 150 -4.15 -17.65 4.48
N LEU A 151 -4.69 -16.60 3.88
CA LEU A 151 -6.01 -16.61 3.25
C LEU A 151 -5.85 -16.48 1.74
N ARG A 152 -6.80 -17.05 1.00
CA ARG A 152 -6.92 -16.84 -0.44
C ARG A 152 -8.32 -16.34 -0.75
N PHE A 153 -8.38 -15.36 -1.65
CA PHE A 153 -9.61 -14.74 -2.10
C PHE A 153 -9.65 -14.68 -3.63
N GLY A 154 -10.86 -14.65 -4.18
CA GLY A 154 -11.10 -14.53 -5.61
C GLY A 154 -11.09 -15.86 -6.37
N ASP A 155 -10.79 -16.99 -5.69
CA ASP A 155 -10.95 -18.32 -6.31
C ASP A 155 -12.44 -18.68 -6.39
N PRO A 156 -12.92 -19.26 -7.52
CA PRO A 156 -14.29 -19.73 -7.65
C PRO A 156 -14.65 -20.75 -6.57
N ALA A 157 -15.83 -20.60 -5.96
CA ALA A 157 -16.33 -21.53 -4.95
C ALA A 157 -17.87 -21.53 -4.92
N GLY A 158 -18.49 -22.69 -5.10
CA GLY A 158 -19.95 -22.81 -5.14
C GLY A 158 -20.55 -21.97 -6.26
N ALA A 159 -21.42 -21.03 -5.92
CA ALA A 159 -22.05 -20.07 -6.86
C ALA A 159 -21.17 -18.85 -7.17
N PHE A 160 -20.12 -18.63 -6.42
CA PHE A 160 -19.18 -17.54 -6.67
C PHE A 160 -18.22 -17.92 -7.81
N THR A 161 -18.23 -17.14 -8.89
CA THR A 161 -17.43 -17.39 -10.11
C THR A 161 -16.03 -16.79 -10.07
N GLY A 162 -15.69 -16.06 -9.01
CA GLY A 162 -14.43 -15.29 -8.90
C GLY A 162 -14.64 -13.82 -9.24
N TRP A 163 -13.60 -13.02 -9.04
CA TRP A 163 -13.57 -11.61 -9.42
C TRP A 163 -12.95 -11.47 -10.81
N GLU A 164 -13.79 -11.41 -11.81
CA GLU A 164 -13.35 -11.30 -13.21
C GLU A 164 -12.95 -9.87 -13.54
N ILE A 165 -11.83 -9.71 -14.25
CA ILE A 165 -11.34 -8.42 -14.74
C ILE A 165 -12.14 -8.03 -15.99
N ASP A 166 -12.73 -6.83 -15.95
CA ASP A 166 -13.45 -6.20 -17.06
C ASP A 166 -13.12 -4.71 -17.16
N GLU A 167 -13.70 -4.05 -18.13
CA GLU A 167 -13.53 -2.60 -18.37
C GLU A 167 -14.03 -1.74 -17.18
N PRO A 168 -13.43 -0.56 -16.96
CA PRO A 168 -12.30 0.05 -17.68
C PRO A 168 -10.94 -0.54 -17.31
N PHE A 169 -9.97 -0.53 -18.25
CA PHE A 169 -8.60 -0.99 -18.00
C PHE A 169 -7.69 0.17 -17.61
N GLY A 170 -6.64 -0.16 -16.87
CA GLY A 170 -5.65 0.80 -16.40
C GLY A 170 -4.99 0.37 -15.09
N THR A 171 -4.65 1.32 -14.27
CA THR A 171 -4.12 1.06 -12.93
C THR A 171 -5.22 1.26 -11.90
N ASP A 172 -5.60 0.17 -11.24
CA ASP A 172 -6.48 0.16 -10.07
C ASP A 172 -5.68 -0.10 -8.80
N MET A 173 -6.32 -0.03 -7.63
CA MET A 173 -5.68 -0.31 -6.35
C MET A 173 -6.50 -1.31 -5.52
N ILE A 174 -5.81 -2.17 -4.80
CA ILE A 174 -6.44 -3.01 -3.76
C ILE A 174 -5.99 -2.48 -2.41
N LEU A 175 -6.95 -2.13 -1.57
CA LEU A 175 -6.74 -1.82 -0.17
C LEU A 175 -7.05 -3.07 0.66
N VAL A 176 -6.04 -3.58 1.38
CA VAL A 176 -6.19 -4.68 2.34
C VAL A 176 -5.97 -4.12 3.74
N VAL A 177 -6.95 -4.30 4.61
CA VAL A 177 -6.89 -3.84 6.01
C VAL A 177 -7.01 -5.05 6.93
N ALA A 178 -6.10 -5.18 7.89
CA ALA A 178 -6.22 -6.10 9.02
C ALA A 178 -6.49 -5.31 10.30
N SER A 179 -7.47 -5.72 11.09
CA SER A 179 -7.83 -5.06 12.35
C SER A 179 -8.37 -6.07 13.36
N ASP A 180 -8.10 -5.87 14.67
CA ASP A 180 -8.69 -6.66 15.76
C ASP A 180 -10.20 -6.41 15.95
N SER A 181 -10.73 -5.41 15.28
CA SER A 181 -12.15 -5.02 15.30
C SER A 181 -12.68 -4.84 13.89
N PRO A 182 -13.99 -5.00 13.63
CA PRO A 182 -14.56 -4.76 12.30
C PRO A 182 -14.18 -3.39 11.76
N LEU A 183 -13.69 -3.33 10.51
CA LEU A 183 -13.36 -2.07 9.87
C LEU A 183 -14.60 -1.17 9.81
N PHE A 184 -15.73 -1.72 9.36
CA PHE A 184 -17.03 -1.07 9.46
C PHE A 184 -17.98 -1.99 10.22
N PRO A 185 -18.60 -1.51 11.33
CA PRO A 185 -19.50 -2.33 12.14
C PRO A 185 -20.83 -2.65 11.46
N GLN A 186 -21.20 -1.84 10.46
CA GLN A 186 -22.38 -2.06 9.61
C GLN A 186 -21.93 -2.31 8.17
N PRO A 187 -22.64 -3.18 7.43
CA PRO A 187 -22.38 -3.39 6.02
C PRO A 187 -22.45 -2.07 5.25
N ARG A 188 -21.55 -1.88 4.32
CA ARG A 188 -21.57 -0.80 3.34
C ARG A 188 -22.18 -1.30 2.03
N ALA A 189 -22.47 -0.38 1.13
CA ALA A 189 -22.87 -0.74 -0.23
C ALA A 189 -21.75 -1.57 -0.90
N GLU A 190 -22.12 -2.55 -1.70
CA GLU A 190 -21.16 -3.40 -2.41
C GLU A 190 -20.20 -2.56 -3.27
N VAL A 191 -20.74 -1.53 -3.93
CA VAL A 191 -19.99 -0.50 -4.66
C VAL A 191 -20.44 0.87 -4.18
N GLU A 192 -19.49 1.77 -3.96
CA GLU A 192 -19.74 3.14 -3.54
C GLU A 192 -18.72 4.12 -4.14
N PRO A 193 -19.00 5.45 -4.18
CA PRO A 193 -17.99 6.45 -4.54
C PRO A 193 -16.79 6.42 -3.59
N SER A 194 -15.57 6.36 -4.13
CA SER A 194 -14.33 6.26 -3.34
C SER A 194 -14.12 7.46 -2.40
N ALA A 195 -14.58 8.66 -2.76
CA ALA A 195 -14.53 9.85 -1.90
C ALA A 195 -15.34 9.66 -0.60
N GLY A 196 -16.53 9.03 -0.68
CA GLY A 196 -17.33 8.69 0.49
C GLY A 196 -16.64 7.65 1.38
N LEU A 197 -16.00 6.66 0.77
CA LEU A 197 -15.23 5.66 1.49
C LEU A 197 -14.01 6.26 2.20
N VAL A 198 -13.25 7.15 1.56
CA VAL A 198 -12.08 7.83 2.19
C VAL A 198 -12.51 8.56 3.45
N ALA A 199 -13.58 9.34 3.40
CA ALA A 199 -14.08 10.10 4.54
C ALA A 199 -14.49 9.16 5.70
N ALA A 200 -15.26 8.12 5.40
CA ALA A 200 -15.71 7.13 6.38
C ALA A 200 -14.53 6.35 6.98
N LEU A 201 -13.55 5.98 6.14
CA LEU A 201 -12.36 5.27 6.56
C LEU A 201 -11.49 6.15 7.48
N ALA A 202 -11.29 7.42 7.14
CA ALA A 202 -10.53 8.37 7.95
C ALA A 202 -11.12 8.52 9.37
N GLU A 203 -12.43 8.63 9.48
CA GLU A 203 -13.12 8.71 10.77
C GLU A 203 -13.01 7.40 11.57
N ARG A 204 -13.21 6.28 10.87
CA ARG A 204 -13.14 4.97 11.49
C ARG A 204 -11.74 4.65 12.01
N LEU A 205 -10.72 4.95 11.24
CA LEU A 205 -9.32 4.75 11.63
C LEU A 205 -8.96 5.57 12.87
N ARG A 206 -9.37 6.84 12.91
CA ARG A 206 -9.20 7.68 14.11
C ARG A 206 -9.86 7.06 15.34
N THR A 207 -11.08 6.55 15.19
CA THR A 207 -11.82 5.90 16.29
C THR A 207 -11.12 4.64 16.78
N LEU A 208 -10.63 3.79 15.86
CA LEU A 208 -9.92 2.56 16.19
C LEU A 208 -8.57 2.87 16.87
N GLN A 209 -7.80 3.81 16.35
CA GLN A 209 -6.53 4.24 16.94
C GLN A 209 -6.72 4.82 18.34
N ALA A 210 -7.75 5.65 18.56
CA ALA A 210 -8.07 6.22 19.87
C ALA A 210 -8.42 5.15 20.92
N ARG A 211 -8.90 3.97 20.50
CA ARG A 211 -9.20 2.81 21.36
C ARG A 211 -7.99 1.87 21.52
N GLY A 212 -6.85 2.18 20.91
CA GLY A 212 -5.68 1.33 20.94
C GLY A 212 -5.81 0.06 20.10
N ALA A 213 -6.72 0.01 19.12
CA ALA A 213 -6.91 -1.14 18.25
C ALA A 213 -5.65 -1.48 17.47
N GLN A 214 -5.40 -2.77 17.29
CA GLN A 214 -4.37 -3.25 16.37
C GLN A 214 -4.94 -3.16 14.94
N ILE A 215 -4.36 -2.27 14.15
CA ILE A 215 -4.79 -2.04 12.77
C ILE A 215 -3.60 -1.74 11.88
N GLY A 216 -3.57 -2.39 10.74
CA GLY A 216 -2.60 -2.14 9.69
C GLY A 216 -3.21 -2.32 8.31
N ALA A 217 -2.59 -1.73 7.31
CA ALA A 217 -3.11 -1.77 5.95
C ALA A 217 -1.98 -1.85 4.92
N GLN A 218 -2.33 -2.38 3.76
CA GLN A 218 -1.47 -2.42 2.57
C GLN A 218 -2.27 -1.95 1.35
N LEU A 219 -1.62 -1.17 0.48
CA LEU A 219 -2.10 -0.84 -0.85
C LEU A 219 -1.30 -1.62 -1.89
N LEU A 220 -2.01 -2.20 -2.86
CA LEU A 220 -1.43 -2.96 -3.97
C LEU A 220 -1.93 -2.37 -5.28
N PRO A 221 -1.06 -1.93 -6.20
CA PRO A 221 -1.48 -1.56 -7.54
C PRO A 221 -1.79 -2.81 -8.36
N VAL A 222 -2.86 -2.72 -9.14
CA VAL A 222 -3.30 -3.73 -10.12
C VAL A 222 -3.30 -3.08 -11.48
N GLU A 223 -2.48 -3.58 -12.38
CA GLU A 223 -2.53 -3.18 -13.78
C GLU A 223 -3.46 -4.13 -14.53
N THR A 224 -4.45 -3.57 -15.22
CA THR A 224 -5.43 -4.32 -16.01
C THR A 224 -5.33 -3.92 -17.49
N ILE A 225 -5.47 -4.90 -18.40
CA ILE A 225 -5.30 -4.71 -19.82
C ILE A 225 -6.41 -5.40 -20.61
N PRO A 226 -6.77 -4.89 -21.82
CA PRO A 226 -7.67 -5.62 -22.70
C PRO A 226 -7.07 -6.97 -23.11
N ARG A 227 -7.93 -7.96 -23.36
CA ARG A 227 -7.51 -9.26 -23.90
C ARG A 227 -7.01 -9.05 -25.34
N ARG A 228 -5.84 -9.56 -25.65
CA ARG A 228 -5.32 -9.55 -27.03
C ARG A 228 -6.01 -10.56 -27.92
#